data_7e63644f3991af696561ec4c7134e133
#
_entry.id   7e63644f3991af696561ec4c7134e133
#
_cell.length_a   1.000
_cell.length_b   1.000
_cell.length_c   1.000
_cell.angle_alpha   90.00
_cell.angle_beta   90.00
_cell.angle_gamma   90.00
#
_symmetry.space_group_name_H-M   'P 1'
#
loop_
_entity.id
_entity.type
_entity.pdbx_description
1 polymer ?
#
loop_
_entity_poly.entity_id
_entity_poly.type
_entity_poly.pdbx_seq_one_letter_code
_entity_poly.pdbx_strand_id
1 'polypeptide(L)'
;MAVKKSSKKAASKSKAPASSTAKKQTAAIQKKYTKTEILNEISLNTSVSKREVSAVLDELAVVIERHIKKRAVGEFTLPGLLKIKAVVRPARPARKNVPNPFRPGEMMDIPKKPATTRVKVLPLKKLKEYAM
;
A
#
# COMPACT_ATOMS: atom_id res chain seq x y z
N MET A 1 -67.47 19.79 -11.55
CA MET A 1 -66.78 19.25 -12.70
C MET A 1 -65.38 18.83 -12.28
N ALA A 2 -65.12 17.58 -12.15
CA ALA A 2 -63.84 17.04 -11.69
C ALA A 2 -63.02 16.61 -12.89
N VAL A 3 -61.78 17.08 -13.00
CA VAL A 3 -60.82 16.57 -13.97
C VAL A 3 -59.73 15.81 -13.25
N LYS A 4 -59.77 14.52 -13.40
CA LYS A 4 -58.78 13.56 -12.93
C LYS A 4 -57.54 13.64 -13.81
N LYS A 5 -56.37 13.92 -13.25
CA LYS A 5 -55.10 13.86 -13.94
C LYS A 5 -54.27 12.71 -13.34
N SER A 6 -54.23 11.61 -14.00
CA SER A 6 -53.42 10.45 -13.65
C SER A 6 -51.98 10.71 -14.04
N SER A 7 -51.07 10.67 -13.10
CA SER A 7 -49.62 10.69 -13.37
C SER A 7 -49.07 9.28 -13.47
N LYS A 8 -48.61 8.95 -14.66
CA LYS A 8 -48.00 7.69 -15.05
C LYS A 8 -46.58 7.61 -14.49
N LYS A 9 -46.38 6.71 -13.53
CA LYS A 9 -45.08 6.41 -12.93
C LYS A 9 -44.24 5.63 -13.93
N ALA A 10 -43.23 6.27 -14.51
CA ALA A 10 -42.24 5.60 -15.33
C ALA A 10 -41.24 4.86 -14.44
N ALA A 11 -41.23 3.54 -14.49
CA ALA A 11 -40.21 2.71 -13.87
C ALA A 11 -38.93 2.78 -14.70
N SER A 12 -37.92 3.40 -14.20
CA SER A 12 -36.56 3.35 -14.76
C SER A 12 -35.94 1.99 -14.46
N LYS A 13 -35.83 1.18 -15.47
CA LYS A 13 -35.16 -0.12 -15.47
C LYS A 13 -33.65 0.13 -15.36
N SER A 14 -33.07 -0.03 -14.16
CA SER A 14 -31.63 -0.01 -13.96
C SER A 14 -31.00 -1.21 -14.68
N LYS A 15 -30.36 -0.91 -15.79
CA LYS A 15 -29.57 -1.86 -16.56
C LYS A 15 -28.26 -2.12 -15.77
N ALA A 16 -28.14 -3.31 -15.21
CA ALA A 16 -26.90 -3.77 -14.62
C ALA A 16 -25.77 -3.71 -15.67
N PRO A 17 -24.58 -3.19 -15.34
CA PRO A 17 -23.47 -3.25 -16.28
C PRO A 17 -23.02 -4.69 -16.41
N ALA A 18 -23.10 -5.21 -17.64
CA ALA A 18 -22.51 -6.48 -18.00
C ALA A 18 -21.02 -6.48 -17.65
N SER A 19 -20.58 -7.47 -16.88
CA SER A 19 -19.18 -7.72 -16.59
C SER A 19 -18.47 -8.09 -17.90
N SER A 20 -17.92 -7.09 -18.57
CA SER A 20 -16.93 -7.33 -19.59
C SER A 20 -15.65 -7.77 -18.89
N THR A 21 -15.35 -9.04 -18.97
CA THR A 21 -14.05 -9.62 -18.60
C THR A 21 -13.00 -8.99 -19.52
N ALA A 22 -12.50 -7.82 -19.13
CA ALA A 22 -11.37 -7.20 -19.79
C ALA A 22 -10.20 -8.18 -19.66
N LYS A 23 -9.65 -8.62 -20.78
CA LYS A 23 -8.45 -9.47 -20.84
C LYS A 23 -7.35 -8.75 -20.05
N LYS A 24 -6.99 -9.29 -18.90
CA LYS A 24 -5.84 -8.81 -18.13
C LYS A 24 -4.62 -8.83 -19.03
N GLN A 25 -4.06 -7.67 -19.30
CA GLN A 25 -2.79 -7.57 -20.02
C GLN A 25 -1.70 -8.09 -19.09
N THR A 26 -1.13 -9.23 -19.42
CA THR A 26 -0.04 -9.88 -18.68
C THR A 26 1.32 -9.67 -19.33
N ALA A 27 1.39 -8.80 -20.35
CA ALA A 27 2.63 -8.48 -21.03
C ALA A 27 3.63 -7.79 -20.08
N ALA A 28 4.91 -8.15 -20.19
CA ALA A 28 5.97 -7.56 -19.37
C ALA A 28 6.13 -6.06 -19.67
N ILE A 29 6.17 -5.26 -18.62
CA ILE A 29 6.30 -3.81 -18.70
C ILE A 29 7.78 -3.46 -18.84
N GLN A 30 8.16 -2.82 -19.95
CA GLN A 30 9.53 -2.44 -20.27
C GLN A 30 9.99 -1.14 -19.60
N LYS A 31 9.07 -0.32 -19.13
CA LYS A 31 9.35 0.99 -18.52
C LYS A 31 8.77 1.07 -17.12
N LYS A 32 9.48 1.79 -16.25
CA LYS A 32 8.93 2.13 -14.93
C LYS A 32 7.71 3.04 -15.08
N TYR A 33 6.57 2.60 -14.57
CA TYR A 33 5.35 3.40 -14.57
C TYR A 33 5.39 4.52 -13.55
N THR A 34 4.87 5.67 -13.96
CA THR A 34 4.55 6.79 -13.08
C THR A 34 3.23 6.53 -12.34
N LYS A 35 2.94 7.31 -11.29
CA LYS A 35 1.66 7.21 -10.57
C LYS A 35 0.46 7.27 -11.52
N THR A 36 0.50 8.19 -12.49
CA THR A 36 -0.60 8.40 -13.45
C THR A 36 -0.78 7.19 -14.38
N GLU A 37 0.29 6.58 -14.83
CA GLU A 37 0.24 5.39 -15.69
C GLU A 37 -0.30 4.19 -14.94
N ILE A 38 0.08 4.00 -13.68
CA ILE A 38 -0.49 2.96 -12.81
C ILE A 38 -2.00 3.14 -12.65
N LEU A 39 -2.47 4.36 -12.39
CA LEU A 39 -3.88 4.67 -12.27
C LEU A 39 -4.64 4.41 -13.58
N ASN A 40 -4.03 4.75 -14.72
CA ASN A 40 -4.61 4.51 -16.03
C ASN A 40 -4.75 3.01 -16.30
N GLU A 41 -3.71 2.24 -16.08
CA GLU A 41 -3.68 0.79 -16.30
C GLU A 41 -4.74 0.08 -15.45
N ILE A 42 -4.81 0.42 -14.16
CA ILE A 42 -5.82 -0.14 -13.27
C ILE A 42 -7.24 0.26 -13.72
N SER A 43 -7.44 1.53 -14.09
CA SER A 43 -8.73 2.03 -14.58
C SER A 43 -9.19 1.29 -15.83
N LEU A 44 -8.31 1.05 -16.77
CA LEU A 44 -8.60 0.31 -18.02
C LEU A 44 -8.96 -1.16 -17.73
N ASN A 45 -8.21 -1.81 -16.83
CA ASN A 45 -8.38 -3.23 -16.53
C ASN A 45 -9.56 -3.52 -15.60
N THR A 46 -10.01 -2.56 -14.81
CA THR A 46 -11.10 -2.72 -13.85
C THR A 46 -12.38 -1.99 -14.22
N SER A 47 -12.37 -1.17 -15.29
CA SER A 47 -13.47 -0.30 -15.69
C SER A 47 -13.92 0.67 -14.58
N VAL A 48 -13.04 0.99 -13.64
CA VAL A 48 -13.24 1.94 -12.54
C VAL A 48 -12.60 3.27 -12.93
N SER A 49 -13.19 4.40 -12.56
CA SER A 49 -12.65 5.71 -12.89
C SER A 49 -11.29 5.96 -12.18
N LYS A 50 -10.40 6.73 -12.81
CA LYS A 50 -9.08 7.09 -12.21
C LYS A 50 -9.19 7.75 -10.84
N ARG A 51 -10.24 8.53 -10.61
CA ARG A 51 -10.52 9.17 -9.32
C ARG A 51 -10.82 8.14 -8.24
N GLU A 52 -11.64 7.17 -8.54
CA GLU A 52 -11.99 6.08 -7.62
C GLU A 52 -10.78 5.20 -7.34
N VAL A 53 -9.97 4.88 -8.36
CA VAL A 53 -8.70 4.14 -8.16
C VAL A 53 -7.75 4.91 -7.25
N SER A 54 -7.60 6.23 -7.45
CA SER A 54 -6.77 7.06 -6.58
C SER A 54 -7.30 7.06 -5.14
N ALA A 55 -8.62 7.21 -4.95
CA ALA A 55 -9.25 7.19 -3.63
C ALA A 55 -9.01 5.85 -2.91
N VAL A 56 -9.12 4.73 -3.62
CA VAL A 56 -8.85 3.39 -3.05
C VAL A 56 -7.38 3.25 -2.62
N LEU A 57 -6.43 3.74 -3.42
CA LEU A 57 -5.01 3.70 -3.07
C LEU A 57 -4.67 4.62 -1.88
N ASP A 58 -5.29 5.79 -1.83
CA ASP A 58 -5.11 6.73 -0.72
C ASP A 58 -5.70 6.15 0.59
N GLU A 59 -6.87 5.52 0.52
CA GLU A 59 -7.46 4.83 1.67
C GLU A 59 -6.63 3.63 2.12
N LEU A 60 -6.07 2.87 1.17
CA LEU A 60 -5.15 1.79 1.48
C LEU A 60 -3.92 2.30 2.25
N ALA A 61 -3.38 3.45 1.86
CA ALA A 61 -2.26 4.08 2.57
C ALA A 61 -2.65 4.46 4.01
N VAL A 62 -3.85 5.00 4.23
CA VAL A 62 -4.39 5.30 5.57
C VAL A 62 -4.53 4.04 6.42
N VAL A 63 -5.05 2.96 5.85
CA VAL A 63 -5.17 1.66 6.55
C VAL A 63 -3.80 1.13 6.96
N ILE A 64 -2.80 1.21 6.08
CA ILE A 64 -1.41 0.82 6.39
C ILE A 64 -0.85 1.68 7.53
N GLU A 65 -1.03 3.00 7.47
CA GLU A 65 -0.59 3.92 8.52
C GLU A 65 -1.19 3.54 9.88
N ARG A 66 -2.49 3.28 9.93
CA ARG A 66 -3.20 2.88 11.16
C ARG A 66 -2.67 1.59 11.77
N HIS A 67 -2.16 0.65 10.96
CA HIS A 67 -1.57 -0.59 11.44
C HIS A 67 -0.11 -0.44 11.91
N ILE A 68 0.63 0.51 11.34
CA ILE A 68 2.07 0.69 11.62
C ILE A 68 2.33 1.74 12.71
N LYS A 69 1.37 2.62 12.97
CA LYS A 69 1.48 3.70 13.95
C LYS A 69 1.92 3.17 15.34
N LYS A 70 2.57 4.01 16.12
CA LYS A 70 2.93 3.69 17.53
C LYS A 70 1.69 3.22 18.30
N ARG A 71 1.83 2.13 19.04
CA ARG A 71 0.76 1.46 19.80
C ARG A 71 -0.28 0.71 18.94
N ALA A 72 -0.08 0.60 17.64
CA ALA A 72 -0.88 -0.28 16.79
C ALA A 72 -0.26 -1.69 16.76
N VAL A 73 -0.90 -2.60 16.03
CA VAL A 73 -0.46 -4.00 15.88
C VAL A 73 0.99 -4.11 15.36
N GLY A 74 1.47 -3.10 14.63
CA GLY A 74 2.82 -3.08 14.08
C GLY A 74 3.03 -4.01 12.88
N GLU A 75 1.97 -4.59 12.37
CA GLU A 75 2.03 -5.52 11.24
C GLU A 75 0.82 -5.31 10.32
N PHE A 76 1.08 -5.24 9.02
CA PHE A 76 0.06 -5.20 7.97
C PHE A 76 0.41 -6.18 6.88
N THR A 77 -0.56 -7.00 6.46
CA THR A 77 -0.39 -7.96 5.38
C THR A 77 -1.30 -7.61 4.22
N LEU A 78 -0.72 -7.30 3.06
CA LEU A 78 -1.46 -7.21 1.82
C LEU A 78 -1.54 -8.60 1.20
N PRO A 79 -2.74 -9.19 1.07
CA PRO A 79 -2.90 -10.59 0.66
C PRO A 79 -2.16 -10.92 -0.64
N GLY A 80 -1.30 -11.92 -0.59
CA GLY A 80 -0.57 -12.42 -1.74
C GLY A 80 0.65 -11.61 -2.17
N LEU A 81 0.78 -10.35 -1.79
CA LEU A 81 1.83 -9.47 -2.30
C LEU A 81 2.94 -9.21 -1.29
N LEU A 82 2.65 -8.57 -0.19
CA LEU A 82 3.66 -8.15 0.76
C LEU A 82 3.14 -8.12 2.20
N LYS A 83 4.09 -8.18 3.12
CA LYS A 83 3.87 -8.02 4.55
C LYS A 83 4.76 -6.89 5.06
N ILE A 84 4.16 -5.93 5.73
CA ILE A 84 4.84 -4.78 6.33
C ILE A 84 4.92 -4.99 7.83
N LYS A 85 6.10 -4.85 8.42
CA LYS A 85 6.33 -4.95 9.86
C LYS A 85 7.04 -3.72 10.38
N ALA A 86 6.50 -3.14 11.44
CA ALA A 86 7.16 -2.11 12.22
C ALA A 86 8.00 -2.77 13.33
N VAL A 87 9.31 -2.70 13.22
CA VAL A 87 10.24 -3.27 14.20
C VAL A 87 10.84 -2.16 15.03
N VAL A 88 10.58 -2.20 16.33
CA VAL A 88 11.17 -1.25 17.27
C VAL A 88 12.61 -1.69 17.59
N ARG A 89 13.57 -0.81 17.36
CA ARG A 89 14.94 -0.98 17.85
C ARG A 89 15.06 -0.34 19.22
N PRO A 90 15.50 -1.08 20.24
CA PRO A 90 15.68 -0.50 21.58
C PRO A 90 16.73 0.59 21.57
N ALA A 91 16.59 1.52 22.49
CA ALA A 91 17.62 2.53 22.74
C ALA A 91 18.94 1.85 23.14
N ARG A 92 20.04 2.36 22.63
CA ARG A 92 21.39 1.93 23.05
C ARG A 92 22.00 3.02 23.93
N PRO A 93 22.48 2.68 25.13
CA PRO A 93 23.19 3.63 25.97
C PRO A 93 24.51 4.08 25.33
N ALA A 94 25.00 5.22 25.72
CA ALA A 94 26.34 5.67 25.33
C ALA A 94 27.37 4.68 25.88
N ARG A 95 28.36 4.34 25.08
CA ARG A 95 29.52 3.54 25.51
C ARG A 95 30.78 4.33 25.27
N LYS A 96 31.57 4.49 26.32
CA LYS A 96 32.90 5.12 26.27
C LYS A 96 33.97 4.05 26.17
N ASN A 97 35.10 4.42 25.62
CA ASN A 97 36.30 3.56 25.53
C ASN A 97 36.02 2.21 24.81
N VAL A 98 35.33 2.25 23.69
CA VAL A 98 35.15 1.06 22.85
C VAL A 98 36.30 0.99 21.84
N PRO A 99 36.99 -0.18 21.69
CA PRO A 99 38.06 -0.30 20.71
C PRO A 99 37.49 -0.10 19.29
N ASN A 100 38.20 0.73 18.51
CA ASN A 100 37.80 1.00 17.12
C ASN A 100 38.14 -0.21 16.23
N PRO A 101 37.15 -0.88 15.59
CA PRO A 101 37.41 -2.03 14.75
C PRO A 101 38.20 -1.71 13.45
N PHE A 102 38.22 -0.44 13.04
CA PHE A 102 38.94 0.02 11.85
C PHE A 102 40.36 0.52 12.13
N ARG A 103 40.68 0.84 13.40
CA ARG A 103 41.97 1.31 13.83
C ARG A 103 42.37 0.66 15.17
N PRO A 104 43.10 -0.43 15.14
CA PRO A 104 43.56 -1.10 16.38
C PRO A 104 44.42 -0.15 17.19
N GLY A 105 44.07 0.00 18.49
CA GLY A 105 44.74 0.91 19.43
C GLY A 105 44.04 2.24 19.67
N GLU A 106 43.07 2.63 18.84
CA GLU A 106 42.24 3.81 19.11
C GLU A 106 40.98 3.44 19.89
N MET A 107 40.64 4.24 20.90
CA MET A 107 39.36 4.14 21.61
C MET A 107 38.41 5.16 21.05
N MET A 108 37.16 4.75 20.82
CA MET A 108 36.09 5.64 20.34
C MET A 108 34.91 5.67 21.30
N ASP A 109 34.28 6.82 21.39
CA ASP A 109 33.04 6.98 22.16
C ASP A 109 31.82 6.81 21.25
N ILE A 110 30.94 5.90 21.62
CA ILE A 110 29.69 5.66 20.90
C ILE A 110 28.59 6.48 21.58
N PRO A 111 27.98 7.47 20.88
CA PRO A 111 26.94 8.28 21.46
C PRO A 111 25.65 7.45 21.71
N LYS A 112 24.86 7.89 22.68
CA LYS A 112 23.53 7.33 22.95
C LYS A 112 22.65 7.40 21.70
N LYS A 113 22.05 6.27 21.33
CA LYS A 113 21.03 6.22 20.26
C LYS A 113 19.65 6.02 20.87
N PRO A 114 18.68 6.89 20.56
CA PRO A 114 17.30 6.72 21.01
C PRO A 114 16.65 5.49 20.38
N ALA A 115 15.57 5.00 20.97
CA ALA A 115 14.75 3.96 20.37
C ALA A 115 14.16 4.45 19.05
N THR A 116 14.29 3.66 17.99
CA THR A 116 13.77 3.99 16.66
C THR A 116 12.92 2.86 16.13
N THR A 117 11.83 3.21 15.44
CA THR A 117 11.00 2.23 14.74
C THR A 117 11.44 2.16 13.28
N ARG A 118 11.69 0.96 12.79
CA ARG A 118 11.99 0.69 11.38
C ARG A 118 10.87 -0.09 10.75
N VAL A 119 10.47 0.32 9.57
CA VAL A 119 9.52 -0.41 8.75
C VAL A 119 10.29 -1.40 7.88
N LYS A 120 9.90 -2.67 7.94
CA LYS A 120 10.41 -3.74 7.07
C LYS A 120 9.29 -4.23 6.17
N VAL A 121 9.58 -4.35 4.87
CA VAL A 121 8.67 -4.91 3.88
C VAL A 121 9.19 -6.28 3.47
N LEU A 122 8.34 -7.30 3.61
CA LEU A 122 8.65 -8.69 3.28
C LEU A 122 7.78 -9.13 2.09
N PRO A 123 8.36 -9.53 0.97
CA PRO A 123 7.60 -10.05 -0.15
C PRO A 123 6.99 -11.40 0.18
N LEU A 124 5.73 -11.61 -0.17
CA LEU A 124 5.02 -12.87 -0.05
C LEU A 124 5.22 -13.76 -1.30
N LYS A 125 4.75 -14.99 -1.21
CA LYS A 125 4.99 -16.05 -2.20
C LYS A 125 4.62 -15.63 -3.62
N LYS A 126 3.42 -15.08 -3.83
CA LYS A 126 2.98 -14.61 -5.16
C LYS A 126 3.87 -13.53 -5.76
N LEU A 127 4.34 -12.58 -4.95
CA LEU A 127 5.22 -11.54 -5.46
C LEU A 127 6.58 -12.10 -5.89
N LYS A 128 7.06 -13.14 -5.21
CA LYS A 128 8.30 -13.87 -5.60
C LYS A 128 8.09 -14.67 -6.87
N GLU A 129 6.95 -15.32 -7.04
CA GLU A 129 6.58 -16.09 -8.24
C GLU A 129 6.51 -15.20 -9.49
N TYR A 130 6.11 -13.94 -9.36
CA TYR A 130 6.09 -13.00 -10.49
C TYR A 130 7.48 -12.57 -10.96
N ALA A 131 8.51 -12.75 -10.14
CA ALA A 131 9.89 -12.39 -10.44
C ALA A 131 10.73 -13.57 -10.99
N MET A 132 10.18 -14.78 -10.98
CA MET A 132 10.81 -15.99 -11.51
C MET A 132 10.31 -16.29 -12.92
#